data_4d4ef3ec4d567f0b0d06562de4efd12c
#
_entry.id   4d4ef3ec4d567f0b0d06562de4efd12c
#
_cell.length_a   1.000
_cell.length_b   1.000
_cell.length_c   1.000
_cell.angle_alpha   90.00
_cell.angle_beta   90.00
_cell.angle_gamma   90.00
#
_symmetry.space_group_name_H-M   'P 1'
#
loop_
_entity.id
_entity.type
_entity.pdbx_description
1 polymer ?
#
loop_
_entity_poly.entity_id
_entity_poly.type
_entity_poly.pdbx_seq_one_letter_code
_entity_poly.pdbx_strand_id
1 'polypeptide(L)'
;MVTETINQTLITVARLVEAAQLQDREAQSALYERYQGSAIALAYRQLGNWDEAEELVQDVFIHAFDRLEQLRVPEAFGGWLRQIVRRMAINRMTRHRTAVAIENETLDAICTSTETPLDGVLESEERAQVRSGLNKLGEVDRRTLEAFYISGQSLIEMAEQFGAPIGTIKRRLHVARKRLADEVETLVV
;
A
#
# COMPACT_ATOMS: atom_id res chain seq x y z
N MET A 1 9.56 -22.80 -14.85
CA MET A 1 8.68 -23.26 -13.75
C MET A 1 8.24 -22.13 -12.81
N VAL A 2 9.14 -21.40 -12.16
CA VAL A 2 8.75 -20.30 -11.23
C VAL A 2 8.01 -19.15 -11.93
N THR A 3 8.47 -18.73 -13.10
CA THR A 3 7.85 -17.64 -13.89
C THR A 3 6.46 -18.02 -14.42
N GLU A 4 6.23 -19.27 -14.78
CA GLU A 4 4.92 -19.77 -15.22
C GLU A 4 3.92 -19.81 -14.06
N THR A 5 4.37 -20.20 -12.87
CA THR A 5 3.51 -20.24 -11.66
C THR A 5 3.10 -18.84 -11.24
N ILE A 6 4.00 -17.85 -11.30
CA ILE A 6 3.70 -16.44 -11.03
C ILE A 6 2.70 -15.90 -12.06
N ASN A 7 2.91 -16.18 -13.33
CA ASN A 7 2.03 -15.71 -14.41
C ASN A 7 0.63 -16.32 -14.30
N GLN A 8 0.51 -17.62 -14.01
CA GLN A 8 -0.78 -18.27 -13.74
C GLN A 8 -1.47 -17.72 -12.50
N THR A 9 -0.71 -17.38 -11.46
CA THR A 9 -1.23 -16.79 -10.23
C THR A 9 -1.79 -15.39 -10.47
N LEU A 10 -1.11 -14.57 -11.26
CA LEU A 10 -1.58 -13.23 -11.63
C LEU A 10 -2.82 -13.26 -12.52
N ILE A 11 -2.86 -14.17 -13.49
CA ILE A 11 -4.04 -14.39 -14.35
C ILE A 11 -5.25 -14.80 -13.52
N THR A 12 -5.06 -15.64 -12.50
CA THR A 12 -6.13 -16.04 -11.59
C THR A 12 -6.63 -14.89 -10.73
N VAL A 13 -5.73 -14.04 -10.22
CA VAL A 13 -6.11 -12.83 -9.45
C VAL A 13 -6.85 -11.83 -10.33
N ALA A 14 -6.39 -11.58 -11.55
CA ALA A 14 -7.07 -10.68 -12.47
C ALA A 14 -8.52 -11.12 -12.73
N ARG A 15 -8.75 -12.40 -13.00
CA ARG A 15 -10.10 -12.94 -13.20
C ARG A 15 -11.00 -12.81 -11.97
N LEU A 16 -10.45 -13.06 -10.77
CA LEU A 16 -11.21 -12.84 -9.53
C LEU A 16 -11.57 -11.38 -9.33
N VAL A 17 -10.65 -10.47 -9.63
CA VAL A 17 -10.92 -9.03 -9.53
C VAL A 17 -11.98 -8.59 -10.51
N GLU A 18 -11.90 -9.02 -11.78
CA GLU A 18 -12.90 -8.71 -12.80
C GLU A 18 -14.30 -9.23 -12.42
N ALA A 19 -14.40 -10.46 -11.92
CA ALA A 19 -15.65 -11.02 -11.42
C ALA A 19 -16.17 -10.25 -10.18
N ALA A 20 -15.29 -9.92 -9.24
CA ALA A 20 -15.65 -9.17 -8.04
C ALA A 20 -16.09 -7.72 -8.37
N GLN A 21 -15.58 -7.09 -9.44
CA GLN A 21 -16.06 -5.81 -9.96
C GLN A 21 -17.50 -5.91 -10.47
N LEU A 22 -17.91 -7.09 -10.93
CA LEU A 22 -19.30 -7.41 -11.31
C LEU A 22 -20.17 -7.85 -10.12
N GLN A 23 -19.71 -7.60 -8.88
CA GLN A 23 -20.41 -7.93 -7.64
C GLN A 23 -20.55 -9.44 -7.39
N ASP A 24 -19.70 -10.27 -7.97
CA ASP A 24 -19.63 -11.70 -7.68
C ASP A 24 -19.09 -11.94 -6.26
N ARG A 25 -19.96 -12.45 -5.38
CA ARG A 25 -19.64 -12.69 -3.97
C ARG A 25 -18.64 -13.82 -3.77
N GLU A 26 -18.63 -14.82 -4.63
CA GLU A 26 -17.68 -15.94 -4.56
C GLU A 26 -16.27 -15.43 -4.89
N ALA A 27 -16.15 -14.58 -5.92
CA ALA A 27 -14.90 -13.94 -6.26
C ALA A 27 -14.40 -12.99 -5.17
N GLN A 28 -15.29 -12.22 -4.53
CA GLN A 28 -14.94 -11.38 -3.38
C GLN A 28 -14.45 -12.21 -2.20
N SER A 29 -15.13 -13.34 -1.89
CA SER A 29 -14.73 -14.26 -0.82
C SER A 29 -13.35 -14.87 -1.11
N ALA A 30 -13.10 -15.31 -2.33
CA ALA A 30 -11.81 -15.87 -2.74
C ALA A 30 -10.67 -14.85 -2.64
N LEU A 31 -10.92 -13.57 -2.98
CA LEU A 31 -9.96 -12.49 -2.79
C LEU A 31 -9.71 -12.21 -1.30
N TYR A 32 -10.75 -12.22 -0.49
CA TYR A 32 -10.63 -12.05 0.96
C TYR A 32 -9.77 -13.17 1.56
N GLU A 33 -10.12 -14.44 1.33
CA GLU A 33 -9.38 -15.60 1.84
C GLU A 33 -7.91 -15.57 1.45
N ARG A 34 -7.63 -15.18 0.21
CA ARG A 34 -6.27 -15.11 -0.31
C ARG A 34 -5.41 -14.04 0.32
N TYR A 35 -5.98 -12.87 0.63
CA TYR A 35 -5.21 -11.70 1.05
C TYR A 35 -5.34 -11.34 2.52
N GLN A 36 -6.36 -11.86 3.27
CA GLN A 36 -6.59 -11.50 4.67
C GLN A 36 -5.35 -11.71 5.56
N GLY A 37 -4.69 -12.87 5.47
CA GLY A 37 -3.53 -13.18 6.30
C GLY A 37 -2.37 -12.19 6.11
N SER A 38 -2.05 -11.86 4.87
CA SER A 38 -1.00 -10.88 4.56
C SER A 38 -1.39 -9.45 4.94
N ALA A 39 -2.68 -9.11 4.82
CA ALA A 39 -3.21 -7.81 5.23
C ALA A 39 -3.16 -7.65 6.76
N ILE A 40 -3.57 -8.69 7.53
CA ILE A 40 -3.51 -8.69 9.00
C ILE A 40 -2.05 -8.57 9.47
N ALA A 41 -1.13 -9.34 8.89
CA ALA A 41 0.28 -9.25 9.23
C ALA A 41 0.85 -7.85 8.98
N LEU A 42 0.45 -7.20 7.87
CA LEU A 42 0.86 -5.83 7.56
C LEU A 42 0.26 -4.81 8.53
N ALA A 43 -1.02 -4.95 8.88
CA ALA A 43 -1.70 -4.09 9.84
C ALA A 43 -1.10 -4.24 11.25
N TYR A 44 -0.87 -5.48 11.69
CA TYR A 44 -0.25 -5.78 12.98
C TYR A 44 1.14 -5.16 13.13
N ARG A 45 1.96 -5.21 12.08
CA ARG A 45 3.29 -4.56 12.08
C ARG A 45 3.23 -3.05 12.33
N GLN A 46 2.11 -2.40 12.04
CA GLN A 46 1.95 -0.96 12.24
C GLN A 46 1.23 -0.64 13.56
N LEU A 47 0.21 -1.43 13.92
CA LEU A 47 -0.61 -1.17 15.10
C LEU A 47 -0.06 -1.79 16.38
N GLY A 48 0.70 -2.90 16.28
CA GLY A 48 1.23 -3.64 17.43
C GLY A 48 0.17 -4.44 18.21
N ASN A 49 -1.09 -4.40 17.80
CA ASN A 49 -2.21 -5.08 18.43
C ASN A 49 -2.95 -5.96 17.39
N TRP A 50 -3.14 -7.24 17.72
CA TRP A 50 -3.72 -8.21 16.79
C TRP A 50 -5.21 -7.97 16.55
N ASP A 51 -5.98 -7.73 17.62
CA ASP A 51 -7.41 -7.50 17.53
C ASP A 51 -7.74 -6.25 16.71
N GLU A 52 -6.95 -5.18 16.93
CA GLU A 52 -7.07 -3.95 16.14
C GLU A 52 -6.66 -4.16 14.67
N ALA A 53 -5.70 -5.06 14.41
CA ALA A 53 -5.28 -5.37 13.05
C ALA A 53 -6.37 -6.16 12.31
N GLU A 54 -7.03 -7.12 12.95
CA GLU A 54 -8.14 -7.88 12.38
C GLU A 54 -9.33 -6.95 12.07
N GLU A 55 -9.72 -6.12 13.01
CA GLU A 55 -10.80 -5.14 12.82
C GLU A 55 -10.47 -4.18 11.67
N LEU A 56 -9.24 -3.65 11.65
CA LEU A 56 -8.81 -2.78 10.55
C LEU A 56 -8.90 -3.47 9.19
N VAL A 57 -8.51 -4.74 9.11
CA VAL A 57 -8.51 -5.48 7.84
C VAL A 57 -9.94 -5.75 7.37
N GLN A 58 -10.89 -5.99 8.24
CA GLN A 58 -12.30 -6.05 7.87
C GLN A 58 -12.78 -4.74 7.23
N ASP A 59 -12.49 -3.61 7.87
CA ASP A 59 -12.79 -2.28 7.33
C ASP A 59 -12.11 -2.02 5.97
N VAL A 60 -10.85 -2.48 5.84
CA VAL A 60 -10.07 -2.37 4.59
C VAL A 60 -10.75 -3.12 3.46
N PHE A 61 -11.22 -4.36 3.68
CA PHE A 61 -11.87 -5.14 2.63
C PHE A 61 -13.24 -4.57 2.25
N ILE A 62 -14.03 -4.10 3.23
CA ILE A 62 -15.27 -3.38 2.94
C ILE A 62 -14.98 -2.18 2.04
N HIS A 63 -14.02 -1.34 2.43
CA HIS A 63 -13.62 -0.17 1.65
C HIS A 63 -13.04 -0.52 0.28
N ALA A 64 -12.28 -1.62 0.19
CA ALA A 64 -11.69 -2.08 -1.06
C ALA A 64 -12.76 -2.57 -2.04
N PHE A 65 -13.73 -3.37 -1.60
CA PHE A 65 -14.79 -3.87 -2.46
C PHE A 65 -15.74 -2.76 -2.92
N ASP A 66 -16.08 -1.81 -2.06
CA ASP A 66 -16.86 -0.62 -2.43
C ASP A 66 -16.20 0.23 -3.53
N ARG A 67 -14.87 0.16 -3.65
CA ARG A 67 -14.09 0.97 -4.59
C ARG A 67 -13.36 0.15 -5.63
N LEU A 68 -13.67 -1.14 -5.74
CA LEU A 68 -12.97 -2.06 -6.63
C LEU A 68 -13.07 -1.65 -8.11
N GLU A 69 -14.15 -1.02 -8.52
CA GLU A 69 -14.32 -0.46 -9.87
C GLU A 69 -13.26 0.60 -10.24
N GLN A 70 -12.65 1.25 -9.25
CA GLN A 70 -11.57 2.22 -9.47
C GLN A 70 -10.23 1.57 -9.83
N LEU A 71 -10.09 0.27 -9.59
CA LEU A 71 -8.89 -0.50 -9.93
C LEU A 71 -8.88 -0.83 -11.43
N ARG A 72 -8.07 -0.08 -12.19
CA ARG A 72 -7.96 -0.23 -13.64
C ARG A 72 -7.11 -1.40 -14.10
N VAL A 73 -6.20 -1.86 -13.25
CA VAL A 73 -5.25 -2.94 -13.52
C VAL A 73 -5.52 -4.05 -12.52
N PRO A 74 -6.31 -5.09 -12.87
CA PRO A 74 -6.72 -6.15 -11.94
C PRO A 74 -5.54 -6.88 -11.28
N GLU A 75 -4.43 -7.07 -11.99
CA GLU A 75 -3.21 -7.70 -11.49
C GLU A 75 -2.56 -6.93 -10.34
N ALA A 76 -2.80 -5.62 -10.27
CA ALA A 76 -2.26 -4.75 -9.23
C ALA A 76 -3.03 -4.83 -7.90
N PHE A 77 -4.08 -5.67 -7.78
CA PHE A 77 -4.95 -5.75 -6.61
C PHE A 77 -4.17 -5.90 -5.29
N GLY A 78 -3.23 -6.82 -5.20
CA GLY A 78 -2.45 -7.04 -3.98
C GLY A 78 -1.63 -5.81 -3.56
N GLY A 79 -1.04 -5.08 -4.52
CA GLY A 79 -0.33 -3.83 -4.26
C GLY A 79 -1.27 -2.70 -3.83
N TRP A 80 -2.41 -2.59 -4.49
CA TRP A 80 -3.45 -1.61 -4.19
C TRP A 80 -4.06 -1.85 -2.80
N LEU A 81 -4.39 -3.09 -2.45
CA LEU A 81 -4.90 -3.47 -1.13
C LEU A 81 -3.91 -3.12 -0.02
N ARG A 82 -2.62 -3.44 -0.21
CA ARG A 82 -1.55 -3.09 0.75
C ARG A 82 -1.49 -1.58 1.02
N GLN A 83 -1.72 -0.74 0.00
CA GLN A 83 -1.76 0.72 0.20
C GLN A 83 -2.97 1.15 1.03
N ILE A 84 -4.13 0.51 0.85
CA ILE A 84 -5.31 0.78 1.67
C ILE A 84 -5.02 0.40 3.12
N VAL A 85 -4.47 -0.80 3.38
CA VAL A 85 -4.08 -1.25 4.73
C VAL A 85 -3.18 -0.23 5.41
N ARG A 86 -2.05 0.12 4.76
CA ARG A 86 -1.07 1.06 5.32
C ARG A 86 -1.71 2.40 5.67
N ARG A 87 -2.49 2.93 4.77
CA ARG A 87 -3.13 4.23 4.93
C ARG A 87 -4.14 4.22 6.08
N MET A 88 -4.98 3.20 6.14
CA MET A 88 -5.98 3.09 7.20
C MET A 88 -5.32 2.85 8.55
N ALA A 89 -4.23 2.07 8.62
CA ALA A 89 -3.46 1.86 9.84
C ALA A 89 -2.82 3.18 10.34
N ILE A 90 -2.18 3.95 9.46
CA ILE A 90 -1.60 5.25 9.84
C ILE A 90 -2.69 6.21 10.31
N ASN A 91 -3.82 6.28 9.61
CA ASN A 91 -4.95 7.12 10.03
C ASN A 91 -5.50 6.70 11.40
N ARG A 92 -5.57 5.39 11.69
CA ARG A 92 -6.01 4.86 12.99
C ARG A 92 -5.02 5.27 14.10
N MET A 93 -3.72 5.09 13.87
CA MET A 93 -2.66 5.52 14.80
C MET A 93 -2.70 7.03 15.06
N THR A 94 -2.87 7.84 14.03
CA THR A 94 -2.92 9.31 14.16
C THR A 94 -4.13 9.74 14.96
N ARG A 95 -5.30 9.16 14.73
CA ARG A 95 -6.51 9.42 15.53
C ARG A 95 -6.33 9.01 16.99
N HIS A 96 -5.70 7.86 17.24
CA HIS A 96 -5.42 7.38 18.58
C HIS A 96 -4.44 8.31 19.30
N ARG A 97 -3.38 8.78 18.61
CA ARG A 97 -2.45 9.79 19.14
C ARG A 97 -3.15 11.12 19.45
N THR A 98 -4.04 11.58 18.59
CA THR A 98 -4.80 12.82 18.83
C THR A 98 -5.77 12.66 20.01
N ALA A 99 -6.38 11.50 20.18
CA ALA A 99 -7.24 11.21 21.33
C ALA A 99 -6.43 11.08 22.64
N VAL A 100 -5.24 10.46 22.59
CA VAL A 100 -4.34 10.28 23.74
C VAL A 100 -3.54 11.55 24.05
N ALA A 101 -3.24 12.39 23.05
CA ALA A 101 -2.56 13.68 23.26
C ALA A 101 -3.42 14.69 24.04
N ILE A 102 -4.74 14.42 24.18
CA ILE A 102 -5.60 15.14 25.10
C ILE A 102 -5.41 14.64 26.55
N GLU A 103 -4.78 13.45 26.73
CA GLU A 103 -4.65 12.85 28.07
C GLU A 103 -3.21 12.65 28.58
N ASN A 104 -2.16 12.59 27.76
CA ASN A 104 -0.77 12.57 28.29
C ASN A 104 0.31 12.74 27.22
N GLU A 105 1.25 13.65 27.46
CA GLU A 105 2.61 13.64 26.89
C GLU A 105 3.37 12.39 27.34
N THR A 106 4.02 11.75 26.40
CA THR A 106 5.07 10.71 26.45
C THR A 106 4.64 9.36 25.90
N LEU A 107 5.23 8.98 24.77
CA LEU A 107 6.12 7.81 24.60
C LEU A 107 6.43 7.56 23.13
N ASP A 108 7.72 7.60 22.81
CA ASP A 108 8.32 7.14 21.56
C ASP A 108 8.05 5.65 21.32
N ALA A 109 7.41 5.32 20.22
CA ALA A 109 7.30 3.93 19.75
C ALA A 109 8.17 3.71 18.52
N ILE A 110 9.27 3.05 18.72
CA ILE A 110 10.23 2.57 17.73
C ILE A 110 9.57 1.48 16.89
N CYS A 111 9.41 1.71 15.59
CA CYS A 111 9.04 0.66 14.63
C CYS A 111 10.25 -0.24 14.34
N THR A 112 10.32 -1.39 14.99
CA THR A 112 11.27 -2.45 14.64
C THR A 112 10.69 -3.31 13.51
N SER A 113 11.37 -3.28 12.37
CA SER A 113 11.11 -4.15 11.23
C SER A 113 11.61 -5.56 11.55
N THR A 114 10.70 -6.55 11.53
CA THR A 114 11.11 -7.97 11.62
C THR A 114 10.80 -8.63 10.27
N GLU A 115 11.83 -8.89 9.50
CA GLU A 115 11.78 -9.61 8.24
C GLU A 115 11.87 -11.12 8.48
N THR A 116 11.05 -11.92 7.79
CA THR A 116 11.19 -13.37 7.75
C THR A 116 12.10 -13.79 6.59
N PRO A 117 12.98 -14.80 6.75
CA PRO A 117 14.13 -15.04 5.87
C PRO A 117 13.84 -15.66 4.50
N LEU A 118 12.65 -16.12 4.18
CA LEU A 118 12.37 -16.87 2.95
C LEU A 118 11.73 -16.04 1.81
N ASP A 119 11.09 -14.92 2.12
CA ASP A 119 10.61 -13.96 1.10
C ASP A 119 11.71 -12.96 0.70
N GLY A 120 12.89 -13.08 1.33
CA GLY A 120 13.91 -12.03 1.38
C GLY A 120 14.78 -11.89 0.12
N VAL A 121 14.93 -12.87 -0.75
CA VAL A 121 15.97 -12.80 -1.80
C VAL A 121 15.42 -12.17 -3.09
N LEU A 122 14.27 -12.57 -3.57
CA LEU A 122 13.64 -11.93 -4.76
C LEU A 122 13.05 -10.56 -4.44
N GLU A 123 12.44 -10.39 -3.26
CA GLU A 123 11.99 -9.08 -2.78
C GLU A 123 13.14 -8.12 -2.49
N SER A 124 14.36 -8.60 -2.17
CA SER A 124 15.49 -7.72 -1.88
C SER A 124 16.04 -7.03 -3.13
N GLU A 125 16.08 -7.72 -4.27
CA GLU A 125 16.55 -7.17 -5.55
C GLU A 125 15.54 -6.15 -6.11
N GLU A 126 14.25 -6.49 -6.13
CA GLU A 126 13.19 -5.57 -6.55
C GLU A 126 13.10 -4.34 -5.63
N ARG A 127 13.25 -4.53 -4.32
CA ARG A 127 13.31 -3.41 -3.36
C ARG A 127 14.55 -2.55 -3.56
N ALA A 128 15.69 -3.15 -3.86
CA ALA A 128 16.93 -2.41 -4.14
C ALA A 128 16.80 -1.59 -5.44
N GLN A 129 16.16 -2.16 -6.48
CA GLN A 129 15.91 -1.47 -7.75
C GLN A 129 14.96 -0.28 -7.55
N VAL A 130 13.83 -0.48 -6.84
CA VAL A 130 12.89 0.60 -6.53
C VAL A 130 13.55 1.69 -5.69
N ARG A 131 14.35 1.32 -4.69
CA ARG A 131 15.11 2.26 -3.86
C ARG A 131 16.14 3.04 -4.68
N SER A 132 16.84 2.36 -5.58
CA SER A 132 17.77 2.99 -6.52
C SER A 132 17.05 3.96 -7.47
N GLY A 133 15.91 3.55 -8.03
CA GLY A 133 15.06 4.41 -8.85
C GLY A 133 14.55 5.64 -8.10
N LEU A 134 14.09 5.47 -6.85
CA LEU A 134 13.67 6.59 -6.00
C LEU A 134 14.81 7.60 -5.75
N ASN A 135 16.04 7.13 -5.57
CA ASN A 135 17.21 7.99 -5.35
C ASN A 135 17.61 8.79 -6.60
N LYS A 136 17.27 8.31 -7.80
CA LYS A 136 17.51 9.02 -9.06
C LYS A 136 16.44 10.08 -9.37
N LEU A 137 15.26 10.00 -8.72
CA LEU A 137 14.23 11.01 -8.91
C LEU A 137 14.63 12.37 -8.34
N GLY A 138 14.12 13.42 -8.95
CA GLY A 138 14.20 14.75 -8.39
C GLY A 138 13.52 14.82 -7.01
N GLU A 139 14.04 15.68 -6.12
CA GLU A 139 13.60 15.75 -4.72
C GLU A 139 12.09 15.92 -4.55
N VAL A 140 11.45 16.73 -5.39
CA VAL A 140 10.00 16.97 -5.33
C VAL A 140 9.22 15.69 -5.63
N ASP A 141 9.61 14.92 -6.65
CA ASP A 141 8.95 13.67 -7.03
C ASP A 141 9.15 12.61 -5.95
N ARG A 142 10.38 12.46 -5.46
CA ARG A 142 10.72 11.53 -4.38
C ARG A 142 9.91 11.83 -3.12
N ARG A 143 9.94 13.06 -2.61
CA ARG A 143 9.16 13.46 -1.42
C ARG A 143 7.67 13.26 -1.60
N THR A 144 7.15 13.50 -2.81
CA THR A 144 5.74 13.28 -3.11
C THR A 144 5.37 11.79 -3.03
N LEU A 145 6.23 10.90 -3.53
CA LEU A 145 6.02 9.45 -3.42
C LEU A 145 6.21 8.96 -1.98
N GLU A 146 7.23 9.41 -1.28
CA GLU A 146 7.48 9.07 0.12
C GLU A 146 6.31 9.48 1.02
N ALA A 147 5.79 10.70 0.87
CA ALA A 147 4.65 11.19 1.63
C ALA A 147 3.41 10.31 1.42
N PHE A 148 3.14 9.92 0.17
CA PHE A 148 1.95 9.11 -0.16
C PHE A 148 2.11 7.63 0.21
N TYR A 149 3.26 7.00 -0.17
CA TYR A 149 3.44 5.55 -0.07
C TYR A 149 4.11 5.09 1.22
N ILE A 150 4.99 5.90 1.80
CA ILE A 150 5.74 5.55 3.02
C ILE A 150 5.04 6.16 4.23
N SER A 151 4.78 7.47 4.21
CA SER A 151 4.13 8.18 5.33
C SER A 151 2.61 8.03 5.33
N GLY A 152 2.00 7.44 4.28
CA GLY A 152 0.57 7.18 4.18
C GLY A 152 -0.33 8.42 4.16
N GLN A 153 0.23 9.60 3.86
CA GLN A 153 -0.52 10.86 3.89
C GLN A 153 -1.68 10.87 2.89
N SER A 154 -2.79 11.47 3.30
CA SER A 154 -3.91 11.75 2.41
C SER A 154 -3.56 12.89 1.45
N LEU A 155 -4.30 12.98 0.34
CA LEU A 155 -4.11 14.10 -0.60
C LEU A 155 -4.38 15.47 0.03
N ILE A 156 -5.20 15.53 1.09
CA ILE A 156 -5.49 16.74 1.85
C ILE A 156 -4.28 17.12 2.68
N GLU A 157 -3.74 16.19 3.49
CA GLU A 157 -2.54 16.38 4.29
C GLU A 157 -1.33 16.75 3.43
N MET A 158 -1.17 16.10 2.27
CA MET A 158 -0.14 16.45 1.30
C MET A 158 -0.34 17.86 0.73
N ALA A 159 -1.59 18.28 0.46
CA ALA A 159 -1.90 19.62 -0.03
C ALA A 159 -1.49 20.69 0.99
N GLU A 160 -1.76 20.44 2.25
CA GLU A 160 -1.35 21.30 3.37
C GLU A 160 0.18 21.32 3.53
N GLN A 161 0.81 20.14 3.59
CA GLN A 161 2.26 20.02 3.78
C GLN A 161 3.07 20.64 2.65
N PHE A 162 2.65 20.46 1.40
CA PHE A 162 3.34 20.98 0.23
C PHE A 162 2.87 22.37 -0.20
N GLY A 163 1.90 22.97 0.48
CA GLY A 163 1.32 24.26 0.14
C GLY A 163 0.76 24.30 -1.29
N ALA A 164 0.14 23.20 -1.76
CA ALA A 164 -0.28 23.06 -3.14
C ALA A 164 -1.71 22.49 -3.25
N PRO A 165 -2.52 22.93 -4.22
CA PRO A 165 -3.86 22.41 -4.42
C PRO A 165 -3.88 20.89 -4.62
N ILE A 166 -4.93 20.19 -4.16
CA ILE A 166 -5.10 18.74 -4.30
C ILE A 166 -4.92 18.27 -5.75
N GLY A 167 -5.42 19.04 -6.71
CA GLY A 167 -5.24 18.74 -8.14
C GLY A 167 -3.76 18.72 -8.55
N THR A 168 -2.95 19.62 -8.01
CA THR A 168 -1.50 19.66 -8.22
C THR A 168 -0.83 18.43 -7.61
N ILE A 169 -1.24 18.03 -6.40
CA ILE A 169 -0.73 16.83 -5.73
C ILE A 169 -1.04 15.57 -6.55
N LYS A 170 -2.28 15.43 -7.04
CA LYS A 170 -2.67 14.31 -7.92
C LYS A 170 -1.79 14.25 -9.17
N ARG A 171 -1.56 15.40 -9.82
CA ARG A 171 -0.70 15.48 -11.00
C ARG A 171 0.76 15.13 -10.68
N ARG A 172 1.31 15.64 -9.57
CA ARG A 172 2.68 15.32 -9.12
C ARG A 172 2.83 13.82 -8.88
N LEU A 173 1.88 13.19 -8.17
CA LEU A 173 1.88 11.74 -7.95
C LEU A 173 1.85 10.95 -9.26
N HIS A 174 1.05 11.38 -10.23
CA HIS A 174 0.98 10.71 -11.53
C HIS A 174 2.33 10.82 -12.28
N VAL A 175 2.92 12.01 -12.34
CA VAL A 175 4.21 12.24 -13.01
C VAL A 175 5.34 11.51 -12.31
N ALA A 176 5.39 11.57 -10.97
CA ALA A 176 6.43 10.91 -10.18
C ALA A 176 6.39 9.38 -10.33
N ARG A 177 5.18 8.78 -10.40
CA ARG A 177 5.04 7.34 -10.67
C ARG A 177 5.58 6.95 -12.04
N LYS A 178 5.26 7.75 -13.06
CA LYS A 178 5.74 7.49 -14.42
C LYS A 178 7.27 7.55 -14.49
N ARG A 179 7.86 8.60 -13.91
CA ARG A 179 9.33 8.74 -13.86
C ARG A 179 10.00 7.62 -13.08
N LEU A 180 9.39 7.19 -11.97
CA LEU A 180 9.91 6.03 -11.21
C LEU A 180 9.86 4.75 -12.04
N ALA A 181 8.78 4.51 -12.78
CA ALA A 181 8.68 3.35 -13.66
C ALA A 181 9.78 3.37 -14.74
N ASP A 182 9.97 4.52 -15.40
CA ASP A 182 11.02 4.71 -16.41
C ASP A 182 12.44 4.44 -15.83
N GLU A 183 12.69 4.87 -14.57
CA GLU A 183 13.99 4.62 -13.90
C GLU A 183 14.18 3.15 -13.50
N VAL A 184 13.11 2.46 -13.07
CA VAL A 184 13.18 1.04 -12.71
C VAL A 184 13.35 0.16 -13.96
N GLU A 185 12.65 0.45 -15.06
CA GLU A 185 12.83 -0.26 -16.33
C GLU A 185 14.27 -0.17 -16.86
N THR A 186 14.92 1.00 -16.70
CA THR A 186 16.33 1.18 -17.08
C THR A 186 17.33 0.39 -16.22
N LEU A 187 16.93 -0.12 -15.08
CA LEU A 187 17.76 -0.94 -14.18
C LEU A 187 17.63 -2.44 -14.45
N VAL A 188 16.66 -2.86 -15.26
CA VAL A 188 16.37 -4.27 -15.59
C VAL A 188 17.07 -4.71 -16.87
N VAL A 189 17.69 -3.80 -17.62
CA VAL A 189 18.50 -4.04 -18.82
C VAL A 189 19.98 -4.09 -18.45
#